data_432dec37b087818a5e1b5dbaec143abf
#
_entry.id   432dec37b087818a5e1b5dbaec143abf
#
_cell.length_a   1.000
_cell.length_b   1.000
_cell.length_c   1.000
_cell.angle_alpha   90.00
_cell.angle_beta   90.00
_cell.angle_gamma   90.00
#
_symmetry.space_group_name_H-M   'P 1'
#
loop_
_entity.id
_entity.type
_entity.pdbx_description
1 polymer ?
#
loop_
_entity_poly.entity_id
_entity_poly.type
_entity_poly.pdbx_seq_one_letter_code
_entity_poly.pdbx_strand_id
1 'polypeptide(L)'
;MKMVKNSVWSMLAASAAVLAVSCATAQPATIKDGAYTAEQAESGKAIYERRCGACHNADFYRTAFSNRNNQALEVMFEEILVTMPADMPGSLMDSEYESVLAHILSLVGYPAGDQELSYASGTMGSILIVPPGQ
;
A
#
# COMPACT_ATOMS: atom_id res chain seq x y z
N MET A 1 41.43 68.10 16.00
CA MET A 1 41.80 66.66 15.76
C MET A 1 40.93 65.81 16.62
N LYS A 2 39.81 65.28 16.08
CA LYS A 2 38.85 64.42 16.84
C LYS A 2 38.84 63.07 16.14
N MET A 3 39.31 62.05 16.88
CA MET A 3 39.22 60.65 16.45
C MET A 3 37.81 60.10 16.56
N VAL A 4 37.27 59.65 15.46
CA VAL A 4 35.99 58.94 15.43
C VAL A 4 36.27 57.44 15.61
N LYS A 5 35.79 56.87 16.73
CA LYS A 5 35.83 55.42 16.97
C LYS A 5 34.64 54.76 16.24
N ASN A 6 34.93 53.99 15.23
CA ASN A 6 33.94 53.10 14.60
C ASN A 6 33.80 51.81 15.42
N SER A 7 32.67 51.67 16.09
CA SER A 7 32.24 50.41 16.71
C SER A 7 31.60 49.52 15.65
N VAL A 8 32.29 48.46 15.28
CA VAL A 8 31.75 47.41 14.42
C VAL A 8 30.97 46.45 15.32
N TRP A 9 29.66 46.52 15.23
CA TRP A 9 28.77 45.59 15.91
C TRP A 9 28.61 44.34 15.06
N SER A 10 29.33 43.28 15.45
CA SER A 10 29.19 41.95 14.83
C SER A 10 27.87 41.31 15.27
N MET A 11 26.88 41.27 14.40
CA MET A 11 25.69 40.47 14.57
C MET A 11 26.01 39.00 14.21
N LEU A 12 26.17 38.16 15.19
CA LEU A 12 26.18 36.70 15.05
C LEU A 12 24.73 36.24 14.82
N ALA A 13 24.40 35.99 13.57
CA ALA A 13 23.16 35.29 13.21
C ALA A 13 23.34 33.79 13.48
N ALA A 14 22.77 33.31 14.56
CA ALA A 14 22.71 31.88 14.85
C ALA A 14 21.60 31.25 13.96
N SER A 15 22.02 30.64 12.85
CA SER A 15 21.13 29.83 12.02
C SER A 15 20.84 28.50 12.71
N ALA A 16 19.65 28.36 13.31
CA ALA A 16 19.14 27.09 13.81
C ALA A 16 18.72 26.25 12.60
N ALA A 17 19.55 25.28 12.21
CA ALA A 17 19.19 24.28 11.22
C ALA A 17 18.18 23.29 11.87
N VAL A 18 16.93 23.40 11.52
CA VAL A 18 15.90 22.40 11.86
C VAL A 18 16.12 21.18 10.98
N LEU A 19 16.70 20.13 11.56
CA LEU A 19 16.78 18.81 10.93
C LEU A 19 15.38 18.20 10.93
N ALA A 20 14.67 18.29 9.81
CA ALA A 20 13.45 17.53 9.59
C ALA A 20 13.82 16.05 9.45
N VAL A 21 13.57 15.26 10.49
CA VAL A 21 13.67 13.80 10.43
C VAL A 21 12.47 13.32 9.60
N SER A 22 12.70 13.08 8.31
CA SER A 22 11.71 12.38 7.47
C SER A 22 11.68 10.92 7.93
N CYS A 23 10.63 10.51 8.64
CA CYS A 23 10.31 9.10 8.81
C CYS A 23 9.93 8.52 7.45
N ALA A 24 10.90 7.97 6.74
CA ALA A 24 10.62 7.14 5.58
C ALA A 24 10.02 5.82 6.10
N THR A 25 8.71 5.61 5.87
CA THR A 25 8.09 4.31 6.11
C THR A 25 8.71 3.30 5.15
N ALA A 26 9.24 2.21 5.69
CA ALA A 26 9.80 1.15 4.87
C ALA A 26 8.68 0.49 4.06
N GLN A 27 8.94 0.25 2.76
CA GLN A 27 8.03 -0.45 1.87
C GLN A 27 7.83 -1.89 2.39
N PRO A 28 6.60 -2.43 2.47
CA PRO A 28 6.40 -3.83 2.83
C PRO A 28 7.09 -4.75 1.82
N ALA A 29 7.83 -5.74 2.31
CA ALA A 29 8.50 -6.73 1.48
C ALA A 29 7.58 -7.88 1.08
N THR A 30 6.60 -8.19 1.94
CA THR A 30 5.60 -9.23 1.71
C THR A 30 4.21 -8.76 2.11
N ILE A 31 3.19 -9.50 1.68
CA ILE A 31 1.80 -9.22 2.10
C ILE A 31 1.56 -9.39 3.61
N LYS A 32 2.50 -9.96 4.36
CA LYS A 32 2.45 -10.06 5.85
C LYS A 32 2.96 -8.81 6.56
N ASP A 33 3.59 -7.90 5.84
CA ASP A 33 4.23 -6.71 6.41
C ASP A 33 3.32 -5.47 6.35
N GLY A 34 2.00 -5.65 6.19
CA GLY A 34 1.04 -4.55 6.12
C GLY A 34 1.03 -3.85 4.77
N ALA A 35 0.64 -4.59 3.72
CA ALA A 35 0.66 -4.12 2.34
C ALA A 35 -0.53 -3.22 1.94
N TYR A 36 -1.50 -2.99 2.83
CA TYR A 36 -2.72 -2.21 2.58
C TYR A 36 -3.16 -1.50 3.85
N THR A 37 -4.01 -0.49 3.77
CA THR A 37 -4.61 0.16 4.95
C THR A 37 -5.98 -0.45 5.29
N ALA A 38 -6.36 -0.36 6.57
CA ALA A 38 -7.66 -0.84 7.03
C ALA A 38 -8.83 -0.10 6.33
N GLU A 39 -8.66 1.19 6.10
CA GLU A 39 -9.63 2.04 5.39
C GLU A 39 -9.80 1.60 3.94
N GLN A 40 -8.71 1.25 3.26
CA GLN A 40 -8.76 0.74 1.89
C GLN A 40 -9.50 -0.60 1.83
N ALA A 41 -9.24 -1.51 2.77
CA ALA A 41 -9.94 -2.79 2.85
C ALA A 41 -11.44 -2.62 3.12
N GLU A 42 -11.84 -1.70 4.00
CA GLU A 42 -13.25 -1.41 4.26
C GLU A 42 -13.94 -0.81 3.03
N SER A 43 -13.25 0.06 2.29
CA SER A 43 -13.76 0.63 1.04
C SER A 43 -14.01 -0.45 -0.02
N GLY A 44 -13.17 -1.49 -0.08
CA GLY A 44 -13.32 -2.61 -1.01
C GLY A 44 -14.43 -3.59 -0.67
N LYS A 45 -14.86 -3.65 0.59
CA LYS A 45 -15.82 -4.63 1.09
C LYS A 45 -17.14 -4.66 0.32
N ALA A 46 -17.77 -3.51 0.16
CA ALA A 46 -19.08 -3.44 -0.52
C ALA A 46 -18.98 -3.80 -2.01
N ILE A 47 -17.84 -3.53 -2.65
CA ILE A 47 -17.58 -3.93 -4.04
C ILE A 47 -17.38 -5.44 -4.10
N TYR A 48 -16.56 -5.98 -3.21
CA TYR A 48 -16.32 -7.42 -3.08
C TYR A 48 -17.63 -8.20 -2.90
N GLU A 49 -18.48 -7.80 -1.96
CA GLU A 49 -19.76 -8.47 -1.67
C GLU A 49 -20.68 -8.51 -2.90
N ARG A 50 -20.71 -7.45 -3.69
CA ARG A 50 -21.56 -7.37 -4.88
C ARG A 50 -21.00 -8.08 -6.11
N ARG A 51 -19.67 -8.10 -6.27
CA ARG A 51 -19.02 -8.47 -7.54
C ARG A 51 -18.18 -9.76 -7.45
N CYS A 52 -17.80 -10.19 -6.26
CA CYS A 52 -16.83 -11.26 -6.05
C CYS A 52 -17.35 -12.34 -5.09
N GLY A 53 -17.98 -11.92 -3.99
CA GLY A 53 -18.32 -12.79 -2.86
C GLY A 53 -19.33 -13.91 -3.16
N ALA A 54 -20.13 -13.79 -4.23
CA ALA A 54 -21.05 -14.84 -4.65
C ALA A 54 -20.31 -16.11 -5.14
N CYS A 55 -19.10 -15.96 -5.69
CA CYS A 55 -18.32 -17.06 -6.28
C CYS A 55 -17.04 -17.34 -5.48
N HIS A 56 -16.48 -16.35 -4.79
CA HIS A 56 -15.19 -16.44 -4.11
C HIS A 56 -15.35 -16.21 -2.60
N ASN A 57 -14.87 -17.17 -1.80
CA ASN A 57 -14.83 -17.08 -0.34
C ASN A 57 -13.38 -17.03 0.17
N ALA A 58 -13.20 -16.91 1.49
CA ALA A 58 -11.89 -16.87 2.11
C ALA A 58 -11.03 -18.11 1.81
N ASP A 59 -11.61 -19.30 1.74
CA ASP A 59 -10.85 -20.54 1.49
C ASP A 59 -10.31 -20.60 0.06
N PHE A 60 -11.09 -20.09 -0.90
CA PHE A 60 -10.61 -19.91 -2.28
C PHE A 60 -9.33 -19.07 -2.30
N TYR A 61 -9.35 -17.92 -1.61
CA TYR A 61 -8.19 -17.03 -1.60
C TYR A 61 -7.01 -17.57 -0.79
N ARG A 62 -7.24 -18.29 0.32
CA ARG A 62 -6.16 -18.98 1.03
C ARG A 62 -5.41 -19.94 0.12
N THR A 63 -6.14 -20.69 -0.68
CA THR A 63 -5.56 -21.59 -1.68
C THR A 63 -4.83 -20.81 -2.77
N ALA A 64 -5.43 -19.74 -3.29
CA ALA A 64 -4.85 -18.92 -4.35
C ALA A 64 -3.52 -18.29 -3.90
N PHE A 65 -3.43 -17.74 -2.69
CA PHE A 65 -2.19 -17.19 -2.13
C PHE A 65 -1.14 -18.29 -1.85
N SER A 66 -1.55 -19.44 -1.36
CA SER A 66 -0.63 -20.57 -1.12
C SER A 66 0.02 -21.07 -2.41
N ASN A 67 -0.72 -21.09 -3.50
CA ASN A 67 -0.22 -21.50 -4.82
C ASN A 67 0.70 -20.47 -5.49
N ARG A 68 0.75 -19.22 -4.98
CA ARG A 68 1.53 -18.11 -5.52
C ARG A 68 2.69 -17.68 -4.63
N ASN A 69 3.17 -18.56 -3.76
CA ASN A 69 4.28 -18.24 -2.87
C ASN A 69 5.51 -17.71 -3.63
N ASN A 70 6.07 -16.61 -3.13
CA ASN A 70 7.18 -15.85 -3.74
C ASN A 70 6.87 -15.21 -5.11
N GLN A 71 5.62 -15.15 -5.54
CA GLN A 71 5.21 -14.35 -6.69
C GLN A 71 4.99 -12.89 -6.26
N ALA A 72 5.30 -11.94 -7.15
CA ALA A 72 4.97 -10.54 -6.92
C ALA A 72 3.45 -10.36 -6.88
N LEU A 73 2.95 -9.53 -5.95
CA LEU A 73 1.52 -9.24 -5.79
C LEU A 73 0.92 -8.62 -7.06
N GLU A 74 1.72 -7.84 -7.79
CA GLU A 74 1.36 -7.23 -9.07
C GLU A 74 0.85 -8.24 -10.08
N VAL A 75 1.50 -9.41 -10.20
CA VAL A 75 1.08 -10.46 -11.14
C VAL A 75 -0.32 -10.96 -10.84
N MET A 76 -0.65 -11.15 -9.55
CA MET A 76 -2.01 -11.52 -9.14
C MET A 76 -3.00 -10.39 -9.38
N PHE A 77 -2.61 -9.15 -9.12
CA PHE A 77 -3.45 -7.97 -9.36
C PHE A 77 -3.79 -7.83 -10.84
N GLU A 78 -2.82 -7.93 -11.73
CA GLU A 78 -3.02 -7.86 -13.17
C GLU A 78 -3.94 -8.99 -13.68
N GLU A 79 -3.78 -10.22 -13.16
CA GLU A 79 -4.68 -11.33 -13.47
C GLU A 79 -6.14 -10.98 -13.08
N ILE A 80 -6.35 -10.45 -11.89
CA ILE A 80 -7.68 -10.02 -11.42
C ILE A 80 -8.23 -8.91 -12.33
N LEU A 81 -7.43 -7.92 -12.65
CA LEU A 81 -7.82 -6.76 -13.45
C LEU A 81 -8.34 -7.17 -14.84
N VAL A 82 -7.68 -8.14 -15.48
CA VAL A 82 -8.02 -8.53 -16.86
C VAL A 82 -9.04 -9.67 -16.95
N THR A 83 -9.32 -10.40 -15.85
CA THR A 83 -10.21 -11.56 -15.86
C THR A 83 -11.47 -11.38 -15.01
N MET A 84 -11.48 -10.45 -14.09
CA MET A 84 -12.56 -10.25 -13.11
C MET A 84 -13.20 -8.85 -13.22
N PRO A 85 -14.45 -8.70 -12.79
CA PRO A 85 -15.44 -9.75 -12.50
C PRO A 85 -15.72 -10.60 -13.75
N ALA A 86 -16.00 -11.90 -13.58
CA ALA A 86 -16.12 -12.85 -14.71
C ALA A 86 -17.24 -12.50 -15.72
N ASP A 87 -18.28 -11.81 -15.25
CA ASP A 87 -19.39 -11.33 -16.10
C ASP A 87 -19.02 -10.07 -16.90
N MET A 88 -18.04 -9.30 -16.43
CA MET A 88 -17.58 -8.04 -17.06
C MET A 88 -16.12 -7.73 -16.68
N PRO A 89 -15.15 -8.43 -17.26
CA PRO A 89 -13.72 -8.19 -16.97
C PRO A 89 -13.30 -6.75 -17.25
N GLY A 90 -12.46 -6.19 -16.40
CA GLY A 90 -11.95 -4.82 -16.55
C GLY A 90 -12.98 -3.70 -16.30
N SER A 91 -14.14 -4.00 -15.69
CA SER A 91 -15.23 -3.03 -15.54
C SER A 91 -15.14 -2.12 -14.31
N LEU A 92 -14.22 -2.39 -13.39
CA LEU A 92 -13.98 -1.54 -12.23
C LEU A 92 -12.84 -0.55 -12.53
N MET A 93 -12.77 0.52 -11.77
CA MET A 93 -11.62 1.42 -11.79
C MET A 93 -10.42 0.77 -11.07
N ASP A 94 -9.20 1.16 -11.41
CA ASP A 94 -7.99 0.62 -10.77
C ASP A 94 -8.04 0.74 -9.25
N SER A 95 -8.49 1.90 -8.73
CA SER A 95 -8.66 2.12 -7.29
C SER A 95 -9.72 1.22 -6.64
N GLU A 96 -10.72 0.79 -7.39
CA GLU A 96 -11.72 -0.17 -6.90
C GLU A 96 -11.13 -1.59 -6.84
N TYR A 97 -10.33 -1.99 -7.85
CA TYR A 97 -9.60 -3.26 -7.83
C TYR A 97 -8.57 -3.29 -6.68
N GLU A 98 -7.83 -2.19 -6.46
CA GLU A 98 -6.90 -2.04 -5.34
C GLU A 98 -7.60 -2.22 -4.00
N SER A 99 -8.75 -1.57 -3.81
CA SER A 99 -9.56 -1.69 -2.59
C SER A 99 -10.13 -3.10 -2.40
N VAL A 100 -10.59 -3.73 -3.48
CA VAL A 100 -11.05 -5.13 -3.44
C VAL A 100 -9.92 -6.08 -3.06
N LEU A 101 -8.71 -5.90 -3.61
CA LEU A 101 -7.55 -6.72 -3.22
C LEU A 101 -7.18 -6.50 -1.76
N ALA A 102 -7.22 -5.26 -1.26
CA ALA A 102 -7.00 -4.95 0.15
C ALA A 102 -8.04 -5.67 1.04
N HIS A 103 -9.32 -5.68 0.65
CA HIS A 103 -10.35 -6.42 1.35
C HIS A 103 -10.09 -7.94 1.34
N ILE A 104 -9.67 -8.51 0.22
CA ILE A 104 -9.33 -9.93 0.10
C ILE A 104 -8.18 -10.29 1.04
N LEU A 105 -7.13 -9.46 1.10
CA LEU A 105 -6.02 -9.66 2.04
C LEU A 105 -6.51 -9.65 3.49
N SER A 106 -7.36 -8.71 3.86
CA SER A 106 -8.01 -8.64 5.18
C SER A 106 -8.86 -9.87 5.47
N LEU A 107 -9.68 -10.32 4.50
CA LEU A 107 -10.57 -11.47 4.62
C LEU A 107 -9.79 -12.78 4.92
N VAL A 108 -8.58 -12.89 4.40
CA VAL A 108 -7.70 -14.06 4.60
C VAL A 108 -6.87 -13.93 5.88
N GLY A 109 -6.83 -12.75 6.50
CA GLY A 109 -6.18 -12.49 7.78
C GLY A 109 -4.76 -11.92 7.69
N TYR A 110 -4.37 -11.34 6.55
CA TYR A 110 -3.14 -10.55 6.49
C TYR A 110 -3.32 -9.23 7.23
N PRO A 111 -2.26 -8.70 7.89
CA PRO A 111 -2.35 -7.47 8.65
C PRO A 111 -2.45 -6.24 7.74
N ALA A 112 -3.19 -5.25 8.19
CA ALA A 112 -3.14 -3.90 7.62
C ALA A 112 -1.86 -3.19 8.04
N GLY A 113 -1.42 -2.22 7.26
CA GLY A 113 -0.30 -1.32 7.52
C GLY A 113 -0.70 0.14 7.32
N ASP A 114 0.30 0.97 7.05
CA ASP A 114 0.14 2.42 6.96
C ASP A 114 0.16 2.95 5.52
N GLN A 115 0.32 2.07 4.54
CA GLN A 115 0.37 2.43 3.12
C GLN A 115 -0.74 1.73 2.34
N GLU A 116 -1.37 2.47 1.44
CA GLU A 116 -2.35 1.89 0.53
C GLU A 116 -1.67 1.07 -0.57
N LEU A 117 -2.32 0.00 -0.99
CA LEU A 117 -2.00 -0.66 -2.24
C LEU A 117 -2.26 0.32 -3.39
N SER A 118 -1.28 0.47 -4.26
CA SER A 118 -1.43 1.26 -5.48
C SER A 118 -0.66 0.63 -6.63
N TYR A 119 -1.36 0.30 -7.69
CA TYR A 119 -0.79 -0.24 -8.92
C TYR A 119 0.03 0.82 -9.65
N ALA A 120 -0.51 2.03 -9.72
CA ALA A 120 0.16 3.16 -10.38
C ALA A 120 1.51 3.54 -9.74
N SER A 121 1.71 3.25 -8.45
CA SER A 121 2.99 3.49 -7.77
C SER A 121 4.08 2.47 -8.12
N GLY A 122 3.73 1.33 -8.73
CA GLY A 122 4.63 0.23 -9.03
C GLY A 122 5.11 -0.56 -7.79
N THR A 123 4.58 -0.25 -6.60
CA THR A 123 5.04 -0.89 -5.35
C THR A 123 4.62 -2.35 -5.25
N MET A 124 3.51 -2.75 -5.87
CA MET A 124 3.03 -4.13 -5.87
C MET A 124 4.04 -5.12 -6.49
N GLY A 125 4.88 -4.66 -7.43
CA GLY A 125 5.93 -5.47 -8.05
C GLY A 125 7.05 -5.90 -7.09
N SER A 126 7.22 -5.18 -5.98
CA SER A 126 8.23 -5.50 -4.94
C SER A 126 7.64 -6.23 -3.73
N ILE A 127 6.31 -6.34 -3.63
CA ILE A 127 5.63 -7.03 -2.53
C ILE A 127 5.44 -8.50 -2.91
N LEU A 128 6.01 -9.41 -2.14
CA LEU A 128 5.90 -10.84 -2.39
C LEU A 128 4.68 -11.46 -1.70
N ILE A 129 4.02 -12.35 -2.40
CA ILE A 129 2.99 -13.22 -1.83
C ILE A 129 3.69 -14.28 -0.96
N VAL A 130 3.21 -14.44 0.27
CA VAL A 130 3.58 -15.53 1.18
C VAL A 130 2.31 -16.21 1.66
N PRO A 131 2.32 -17.53 1.91
CA PRO A 131 1.12 -18.24 2.35
C PRO A 131 0.53 -17.62 3.61
N PRO A 132 -0.83 -17.62 3.75
CA PRO A 132 -1.45 -17.22 5.00
C PRO A 132 -0.96 -18.11 6.15
N GLY A 133 -0.89 -17.55 7.36
CA GLY A 133 -0.57 -18.33 8.56
C GLY A 133 -1.63 -19.42 8.78
N GLN A 134 -1.15 -20.59 9.19
CA GLN A 134 -2.02 -21.66 9.68
C GLN A 134 -2.51 -21.33 11.09
#